data_536880dba4dff7bc957150844c6306f6
#
_entry.id   536880dba4dff7bc957150844c6306f6
#
_cell.length_a   1.000
_cell.length_b   1.000
_cell.length_c   1.000
_cell.angle_alpha   90.00
_cell.angle_beta   90.00
_cell.angle_gamma   90.00
#
_symmetry.space_group_name_H-M   'P 1'
#
loop_
_entity.id
_entity.type
_entity.pdbx_description
1 polymer ?
#
loop_
_entity_poly.entity_id
_entity_poly.type
_entity_poly.pdbx_seq_one_letter_code
_entity_poly.pdbx_strand_id
1 'polypeptide(L)'
;MNYRLIATDIDGTLLDDEGNLPANTYQAAAYLEEKGIRLVLCTGRPLLGVLKIYDDLKLTSPVVTNNGAMVYLSKNGPLIHNETMSIDDALHVIALNDIFNCTICMWHNNILYVSQLNKYAYDYAGITGVTPLLLDQIDLRKCDNGPTKFVFTDTLEKITSIRETAAKLSPSSVTAVTTRPYFLEFFSSSISKATALSKISEALGIKREQIISVGDGFNDIDMLDYAGFAVAAGNSHDEVKKHADMIACSNNEGVIAYIVENLIKK
;
A
#
# COMPACT_ATOMS: atom_id res chain seq x y z
N MET A 1 28.23 -2.67 1.29
CA MET A 1 27.42 -1.81 0.40
C MET A 1 26.94 -0.60 1.20
N ASN A 2 26.76 0.56 0.57
CA ASN A 2 26.33 1.76 1.29
C ASN A 2 24.83 1.99 1.07
N TYR A 3 24.01 1.22 1.79
CA TYR A 3 22.55 1.39 1.75
C TYR A 3 22.14 2.71 2.43
N ARG A 4 21.15 3.41 1.86
CA ARG A 4 20.64 4.69 2.34
C ARG A 4 19.14 4.67 2.61
N LEU A 5 18.44 3.61 2.14
CA LEU A 5 17.01 3.49 2.27
C LEU A 5 16.61 2.02 2.37
N ILE A 6 15.68 1.72 3.27
CA ILE A 6 14.95 0.46 3.35
C ILE A 6 13.48 0.78 3.11
N ALA A 7 12.90 0.27 2.03
CA ALA A 7 11.47 0.35 1.73
C ALA A 7 10.79 -0.94 2.18
N THR A 8 9.86 -0.87 3.11
CA THR A 8 9.19 -2.05 3.68
C THR A 8 7.69 -1.99 3.50
N ASP A 9 7.08 -3.11 3.12
CA ASP A 9 5.66 -3.29 3.32
C ASP A 9 5.32 -3.36 4.81
N ILE A 10 4.04 -3.23 5.15
CA ILE A 10 3.54 -3.21 6.53
C ILE A 10 2.90 -4.54 6.91
N ASP A 11 1.83 -4.93 6.20
CA ASP A 11 0.98 -6.06 6.58
C ASP A 11 1.60 -7.40 6.12
N GLY A 12 1.95 -8.26 7.07
CA GLY A 12 2.67 -9.51 6.76
C GLY A 12 4.19 -9.35 6.59
N THR A 13 4.72 -8.13 6.72
CA THR A 13 6.16 -7.85 6.62
C THR A 13 6.69 -7.16 7.87
N LEU A 14 6.26 -5.91 8.14
CA LEU A 14 6.70 -5.12 9.30
C LEU A 14 5.93 -5.49 10.57
N LEU A 15 4.64 -5.79 10.44
CA LEU A 15 3.75 -6.20 11.53
C LEU A 15 3.68 -7.73 11.61
N ASP A 16 3.52 -8.22 12.85
CA ASP A 16 3.20 -9.63 13.12
C ASP A 16 1.76 -9.99 12.70
N ASP A 17 1.38 -11.27 12.85
CA ASP A 17 0.06 -11.78 12.48
C ASP A 17 -1.07 -11.18 13.34
N GLU A 18 -0.74 -10.60 14.51
CA GLU A 18 -1.68 -9.91 15.40
C GLU A 18 -1.80 -8.41 15.07
N GLY A 19 -1.01 -7.91 14.10
CA GLY A 19 -0.99 -6.51 13.69
C GLY A 19 -0.15 -5.61 14.60
N ASN A 20 0.76 -6.16 15.40
CA ASN A 20 1.66 -5.43 16.27
C ASN A 20 3.07 -5.31 15.65
N LEU A 21 3.83 -4.31 16.09
CA LEU A 21 5.25 -4.22 15.80
C LEU A 21 6.03 -5.19 16.70
N PRO A 22 6.81 -6.15 16.16
CA PRO A 22 7.75 -6.95 16.97
C PRO A 22 8.67 -6.06 17.79
N ALA A 23 8.92 -6.43 19.04
CA ALA A 23 9.67 -5.56 19.99
C ALA A 23 11.07 -5.15 19.51
N ASN A 24 11.75 -6.02 18.75
CA ASN A 24 13.08 -5.75 18.20
C ASN A 24 13.05 -4.75 17.02
N THR A 25 11.90 -4.52 16.41
CA THR A 25 11.72 -3.57 15.30
C THR A 25 11.98 -2.13 15.76
N TYR A 26 11.60 -1.77 17.00
CA TYR A 26 11.85 -0.43 17.55
C TYR A 26 13.35 -0.09 17.64
N GLN A 27 14.15 -1.05 18.13
CA GLN A 27 15.59 -0.87 18.22
C GLN A 27 16.26 -0.81 16.84
N ALA A 28 15.77 -1.64 15.91
CA ALA A 28 16.25 -1.66 14.53
C ALA A 28 15.96 -0.33 13.82
N ALA A 29 14.75 0.22 13.95
CA ALA A 29 14.39 1.51 13.37
C ALA A 29 15.25 2.66 13.94
N ALA A 30 15.45 2.68 15.26
CA ALA A 30 16.31 3.67 15.91
C ALA A 30 17.78 3.57 15.44
N TYR A 31 18.28 2.36 15.25
CA TYR A 31 19.63 2.14 14.71
C TYR A 31 19.77 2.63 13.27
N LEU A 32 18.77 2.36 12.43
CA LEU A 32 18.77 2.85 11.04
C LEU A 32 18.81 4.38 10.99
N GLU A 33 17.98 5.05 11.80
CA GLU A 33 17.96 6.52 11.91
C GLU A 33 19.33 7.07 12.35
N GLU A 34 19.97 6.46 13.38
CA GLU A 34 21.34 6.82 13.82
C GLU A 34 22.37 6.70 12.68
N LYS A 35 22.22 5.69 11.82
CA LYS A 35 23.11 5.47 10.66
C LYS A 35 22.74 6.32 9.43
N GLY A 36 21.69 7.13 9.51
CA GLY A 36 21.20 7.92 8.39
C GLY A 36 20.57 7.09 7.26
N ILE A 37 20.13 5.86 7.58
CA ILE A 37 19.41 4.98 6.64
C ILE A 37 17.91 5.17 6.86
N ARG A 38 17.20 5.61 5.82
CA ARG A 38 15.78 5.91 5.90
C ARG A 38 14.95 4.63 5.86
N LEU A 39 14.07 4.44 6.85
CA LEU A 39 13.05 3.40 6.82
C LEU A 39 11.76 4.00 6.24
N VAL A 40 11.37 3.56 5.04
CA VAL A 40 10.22 4.05 4.28
C VAL A 40 9.13 2.99 4.32
N LEU A 41 7.93 3.38 4.77
CA LEU A 41 6.76 2.51 4.75
C LEU A 41 6.10 2.56 3.36
N CYS A 42 5.87 1.40 2.74
CA CYS A 42 5.27 1.24 1.41
C CYS A 42 4.07 0.32 1.50
N THR A 43 2.84 0.84 1.55
CA THR A 43 1.65 0.07 1.91
C THR A 43 0.42 0.33 1.05
N GLY A 44 -0.49 -0.65 1.01
CA GLY A 44 -1.85 -0.48 0.49
C GLY A 44 -2.78 0.34 1.39
N ARG A 45 -2.38 0.63 2.63
CA ARG A 45 -3.17 1.43 3.57
C ARG A 45 -3.24 2.89 3.13
N PRO A 46 -4.34 3.62 3.46
CA PRO A 46 -4.38 5.08 3.36
C PRO A 46 -3.46 5.72 4.43
N LEU A 47 -3.12 6.99 4.28
CA LEU A 47 -2.21 7.69 5.19
C LEU A 47 -2.62 7.59 6.66
N LEU A 48 -3.89 7.78 6.98
CA LEU A 48 -4.40 7.66 8.35
C LEU A 48 -4.15 6.29 8.99
N GLY A 49 -4.20 5.22 8.16
CA GLY A 49 -3.91 3.85 8.60
C GLY A 49 -2.44 3.56 8.91
N VAL A 50 -1.55 4.50 8.64
CA VAL A 50 -0.08 4.37 8.83
C VAL A 50 0.44 5.22 9.96
N LEU A 51 -0.28 6.29 10.33
CA LEU A 51 0.23 7.32 11.25
C LEU A 51 0.69 6.75 12.59
N LYS A 52 -0.06 5.81 13.17
CA LYS A 52 0.33 5.19 14.44
C LYS A 52 1.68 4.48 14.35
N ILE A 53 1.89 3.66 13.30
CA ILE A 53 3.15 2.93 13.06
C ILE A 53 4.30 3.92 12.85
N TYR A 54 4.05 4.95 12.05
CA TYR A 54 5.02 6.01 11.76
C TYR A 54 5.48 6.73 13.03
N ASP A 55 4.53 7.03 13.94
CA ASP A 55 4.81 7.68 15.22
C ASP A 55 5.47 6.75 16.22
N ASP A 56 5.01 5.51 16.34
CA ASP A 56 5.57 4.50 17.22
C ASP A 56 7.06 4.25 16.90
N LEU A 57 7.43 4.23 15.62
CA LEU A 57 8.82 4.07 15.16
C LEU A 57 9.59 5.40 15.06
N LYS A 58 8.94 6.54 15.37
CA LYS A 58 9.52 7.91 15.31
C LYS A 58 10.12 8.24 13.94
N LEU A 59 9.49 7.78 12.87
CA LEU A 59 10.01 7.99 11.52
C LEU A 59 9.95 9.45 11.11
N THR A 60 10.94 9.86 10.28
CA THR A 60 10.98 11.16 9.61
C THR A 60 11.02 11.01 8.08
N SER A 61 11.06 9.79 7.61
CA SER A 61 11.24 9.37 6.23
C SER A 61 9.96 9.59 5.39
N PRO A 62 10.05 9.55 4.06
CA PRO A 62 8.89 9.47 3.20
C PRO A 62 7.97 8.29 3.53
N VAL A 63 6.72 8.38 3.09
CA VAL A 63 5.74 7.31 3.22
C VAL A 63 4.98 7.13 1.91
N VAL A 64 4.82 5.88 1.50
CA VAL A 64 4.05 5.45 0.33
C VAL A 64 2.75 4.82 0.81
N THR A 65 1.64 5.29 0.28
CA THR A 65 0.29 4.82 0.65
C THR A 65 -0.51 4.41 -0.58
N ASN A 66 -1.61 3.68 -0.36
CA ASN A 66 -2.50 3.21 -1.42
C ASN A 66 -1.76 2.47 -2.55
N ASN A 67 -0.86 1.52 -2.19
CA ASN A 67 -0.06 0.71 -3.12
C ASN A 67 0.84 1.52 -4.07
N GLY A 68 1.23 2.74 -3.69
CA GLY A 68 2.07 3.58 -4.54
C GLY A 68 1.37 4.78 -5.14
N ALA A 69 0.05 4.89 -4.98
CA ALA A 69 -0.72 6.00 -5.53
C ALA A 69 -0.30 7.35 -4.95
N MET A 70 0.08 7.39 -3.67
CA MET A 70 0.45 8.64 -3.02
C MET A 70 1.79 8.51 -2.30
N VAL A 71 2.66 9.51 -2.48
CA VAL A 71 3.96 9.62 -1.81
C VAL A 71 4.06 10.95 -1.10
N TYR A 72 4.27 10.91 0.20
CA TYR A 72 4.55 12.08 1.04
C TYR A 72 6.02 12.07 1.46
N LEU A 73 6.68 13.23 1.50
CA LEU A 73 8.08 13.34 1.97
C LEU A 73 8.24 13.09 3.48
N SER A 74 7.16 13.20 4.23
CA SER A 74 7.00 12.74 5.61
C SER A 74 5.50 12.71 5.92
N LYS A 75 5.06 12.21 7.06
CA LYS A 75 3.63 12.15 7.44
C LYS A 75 2.90 13.50 7.36
N ASN A 76 3.61 14.62 7.58
CA ASN A 76 3.10 15.99 7.49
C ASN A 76 3.79 16.79 6.37
N GLY A 77 4.59 16.13 5.55
CA GLY A 77 5.33 16.74 4.45
C GLY A 77 4.49 16.90 3.19
N PRO A 78 5.07 17.53 2.17
CA PRO A 78 4.38 17.71 0.92
C PRO A 78 4.11 16.36 0.23
N LEU A 79 2.98 16.29 -0.45
CA LEU A 79 2.65 15.22 -1.39
C LEU A 79 3.47 15.46 -2.66
N ILE A 80 4.38 14.52 -3.00
CA ILE A 80 5.28 14.63 -4.17
C ILE A 80 4.85 13.74 -5.33
N HIS A 81 3.93 12.82 -5.09
CA HIS A 81 3.33 11.97 -6.10
C HIS A 81 1.89 11.68 -5.71
N ASN A 82 0.99 11.82 -6.67
CA ASN A 82 -0.43 11.50 -6.54
C ASN A 82 -0.92 10.91 -7.87
N GLU A 83 -0.96 9.60 -7.95
CA GLU A 83 -1.53 8.88 -9.08
C GLU A 83 -2.98 8.53 -8.79
N THR A 84 -3.88 8.93 -9.68
CA THR A 84 -5.31 8.71 -9.54
C THR A 84 -5.87 8.06 -10.81
N MET A 85 -7.01 7.45 -10.71
CA MET A 85 -7.76 7.03 -11.89
C MET A 85 -8.19 8.26 -12.68
N SER A 86 -8.37 8.11 -13.99
CA SER A 86 -9.09 9.14 -14.74
C SER A 86 -10.55 9.25 -14.26
N ILE A 87 -11.17 10.40 -14.47
CA ILE A 87 -12.58 10.59 -14.10
C ILE A 87 -13.47 9.65 -14.94
N ASP A 88 -13.14 9.43 -16.22
CA ASP A 88 -13.89 8.54 -17.10
C ASP A 88 -13.79 7.07 -16.62
N ASP A 89 -12.60 6.61 -16.24
CA ASP A 89 -12.41 5.28 -15.66
C ASP A 89 -13.16 5.14 -14.33
N ALA A 90 -13.13 6.18 -13.50
CA ALA A 90 -13.85 6.19 -12.22
C ALA A 90 -15.36 6.08 -12.41
N LEU A 91 -15.93 6.83 -13.38
CA LEU A 91 -17.34 6.76 -13.73
C LEU A 91 -17.69 5.39 -14.31
N HIS A 92 -16.80 4.78 -15.10
CA HIS A 92 -16.98 3.41 -15.60
C HIS A 92 -17.02 2.41 -14.44
N VAL A 93 -16.09 2.49 -13.49
CA VAL A 93 -16.08 1.61 -12.31
C VAL A 93 -17.36 1.78 -11.48
N ILE A 94 -17.84 3.02 -11.29
CA ILE A 94 -19.12 3.24 -10.61
C ILE A 94 -20.27 2.55 -11.37
N ALA A 95 -20.30 2.66 -12.70
CA ALA A 95 -21.35 2.05 -13.54
C ALA A 95 -21.30 0.51 -13.51
N LEU A 96 -20.15 -0.12 -13.28
CA LEU A 96 -20.07 -1.58 -13.07
C LEU A 96 -20.93 -2.02 -11.88
N ASN A 97 -21.18 -1.13 -10.92
CA ASN A 97 -21.99 -1.46 -9.76
C ASN A 97 -23.48 -1.63 -10.07
N ASP A 98 -23.96 -1.13 -11.21
CA ASP A 98 -25.32 -1.42 -11.70
C ASP A 98 -25.49 -2.91 -12.01
N ILE A 99 -24.39 -3.60 -12.36
CA ILE A 99 -24.33 -5.04 -12.61
C ILE A 99 -24.09 -5.80 -11.32
N PHE A 100 -23.12 -5.34 -10.50
CA PHE A 100 -22.63 -6.09 -9.35
C PHE A 100 -23.44 -5.84 -8.08
N ASN A 101 -24.02 -4.65 -7.93
CA ASN A 101 -24.82 -4.26 -6.76
C ASN A 101 -24.10 -4.52 -5.41
N CYS A 102 -22.83 -4.10 -5.33
CA CYS A 102 -22.01 -4.14 -4.11
C CYS A 102 -22.05 -2.80 -3.37
N THR A 103 -21.53 -2.78 -2.16
CA THR A 103 -21.21 -1.51 -1.49
C THR A 103 -19.92 -0.95 -2.07
N ILE A 104 -19.97 0.27 -2.63
CA ILE A 104 -18.79 0.99 -3.11
C ILE A 104 -18.18 1.77 -1.95
N CYS A 105 -16.87 1.65 -1.78
CA CYS A 105 -16.02 2.51 -0.98
C CYS A 105 -15.03 3.18 -1.91
N MET A 106 -15.07 4.50 -2.06
CA MET A 106 -14.21 5.28 -2.95
C MET A 106 -13.31 6.21 -2.14
N TRP A 107 -12.02 6.19 -2.42
CA TRP A 107 -11.05 7.12 -1.84
C TRP A 107 -10.76 8.25 -2.81
N HIS A 108 -11.03 9.48 -2.39
CA HIS A 108 -10.69 10.70 -3.12
C HIS A 108 -10.13 11.73 -2.15
N ASN A 109 -8.91 12.24 -2.41
CA ASN A 109 -8.21 13.23 -1.56
C ASN A 109 -8.19 12.86 -0.06
N ASN A 110 -7.91 11.58 0.27
CA ASN A 110 -7.92 11.01 1.62
C ASN A 110 -9.30 11.02 2.32
N ILE A 111 -10.38 11.26 1.60
CA ILE A 111 -11.75 11.16 2.10
C ILE A 111 -12.36 9.85 1.57
N LEU A 112 -13.01 9.12 2.45
CA LEU A 112 -13.76 7.92 2.11
C LEU A 112 -15.21 8.28 1.78
N TYR A 113 -15.62 8.01 0.53
CA TYR A 113 -17.00 8.10 0.09
C TYR A 113 -17.59 6.69 -0.08
N VAL A 114 -18.85 6.50 0.31
CA VAL A 114 -19.52 5.19 0.20
C VAL A 114 -20.86 5.32 -0.52
N SER A 115 -21.22 4.29 -1.31
CA SER A 115 -22.50 4.30 -2.02
C SER A 115 -23.70 4.24 -1.08
N GLN A 116 -23.53 3.66 0.11
CA GLN A 116 -24.58 3.54 1.12
C GLN A 116 -23.95 3.33 2.51
N LEU A 117 -24.60 3.86 3.55
CA LEU A 117 -24.19 3.67 4.94
C LEU A 117 -24.81 2.37 5.48
N ASN A 118 -24.11 1.26 5.27
CA ASN A 118 -24.50 -0.07 5.71
C ASN A 118 -23.36 -0.77 6.46
N LYS A 119 -23.59 -2.03 6.86
CA LYS A 119 -22.59 -2.82 7.59
C LYS A 119 -21.24 -2.88 6.87
N TYR A 120 -21.23 -3.12 5.55
CA TYR A 120 -19.99 -3.25 4.77
C TYR A 120 -19.19 -1.94 4.71
N ALA A 121 -19.88 -0.80 4.56
CA ALA A 121 -19.26 0.52 4.59
C ALA A 121 -18.64 0.82 5.97
N TYR A 122 -19.35 0.50 7.06
CA TYR A 122 -18.84 0.73 8.41
C TYR A 122 -17.71 -0.25 8.78
N ASP A 123 -17.78 -1.50 8.36
CA ASP A 123 -16.70 -2.48 8.57
C ASP A 123 -15.41 -2.00 7.87
N TYR A 124 -15.51 -1.52 6.61
CA TYR A 124 -14.37 -0.97 5.88
C TYR A 124 -13.85 0.33 6.51
N ALA A 125 -14.74 1.24 6.89
CA ALA A 125 -14.39 2.49 7.57
C ALA A 125 -13.69 2.22 8.91
N GLY A 126 -14.12 1.21 9.66
CA GLY A 126 -13.49 0.77 10.92
C GLY A 126 -12.05 0.29 10.73
N ILE A 127 -11.76 -0.44 9.64
CA ILE A 127 -10.40 -0.89 9.29
C ILE A 127 -9.48 0.30 8.99
N THR A 128 -10.02 1.33 8.36
CA THR A 128 -9.25 2.50 7.91
C THR A 128 -9.24 3.65 8.93
N GLY A 129 -10.06 3.56 9.96
CA GLY A 129 -10.13 4.57 11.05
C GLY A 129 -10.75 5.90 10.64
N VAL A 130 -11.63 5.92 9.61
CA VAL A 130 -12.23 7.15 9.09
C VAL A 130 -13.76 7.11 9.14
N THR A 131 -14.38 8.29 9.15
CA THR A 131 -15.84 8.41 9.00
C THR A 131 -16.19 8.55 7.51
N PRO A 132 -17.01 7.67 6.93
CA PRO A 132 -17.37 7.74 5.53
C PRO A 132 -18.41 8.85 5.26
N LEU A 133 -18.30 9.48 4.10
CA LEU A 133 -19.31 10.34 3.51
C LEU A 133 -20.12 9.58 2.44
N LEU A 134 -21.30 10.05 2.09
CA LEU A 134 -22.06 9.46 0.99
C LEU A 134 -21.48 9.88 -0.36
N LEU A 135 -21.47 8.96 -1.33
CA LEU A 135 -20.92 9.17 -2.66
C LEU A 135 -21.69 10.22 -3.47
N ASP A 136 -22.96 10.46 -3.16
CA ASP A 136 -23.79 11.51 -3.75
C ASP A 136 -23.40 12.94 -3.31
N GLN A 137 -22.54 13.06 -2.29
CA GLN A 137 -22.01 14.36 -1.82
C GLN A 137 -20.83 14.86 -2.66
N ILE A 138 -20.35 14.09 -3.63
CA ILE A 138 -19.27 14.49 -4.54
C ILE A 138 -19.70 14.32 -6.00
N ASP A 139 -19.43 15.35 -6.81
CA ASP A 139 -19.54 15.28 -8.26
C ASP A 139 -18.14 15.15 -8.88
N LEU A 140 -17.75 13.92 -9.21
CA LEU A 140 -16.42 13.64 -9.77
C LEU A 140 -16.13 14.45 -11.04
N ARG A 141 -17.15 14.79 -11.83
CA ARG A 141 -16.97 15.60 -13.06
C ARG A 141 -16.52 17.04 -12.80
N LYS A 142 -16.61 17.48 -11.55
CA LYS A 142 -16.16 18.81 -11.10
C LYS A 142 -14.85 18.76 -10.33
N CYS A 143 -14.26 17.58 -10.18
CA CYS A 143 -13.00 17.42 -9.48
C CYS A 143 -11.81 17.60 -10.44
N ASP A 144 -10.71 18.16 -9.94
CA ASP A 144 -9.47 18.36 -10.71
C ASP A 144 -8.76 17.03 -11.01
N ASN A 145 -8.98 16.02 -10.17
CA ASN A 145 -8.41 14.68 -10.30
C ASN A 145 -9.45 13.60 -9.96
N GLY A 146 -9.24 12.39 -10.39
CA GLY A 146 -10.10 11.26 -10.05
C GLY A 146 -9.78 10.66 -8.67
N PRO A 147 -10.47 9.59 -8.31
CA PRO A 147 -10.23 8.88 -7.06
C PRO A 147 -8.93 8.09 -7.10
N THR A 148 -8.35 7.86 -5.92
CA THR A 148 -7.15 7.04 -5.74
C THR A 148 -7.46 5.56 -5.96
N LYS A 149 -8.60 5.09 -5.42
CA LYS A 149 -9.10 3.72 -5.60
C LYS A 149 -10.56 3.58 -5.24
N PHE A 150 -11.15 2.48 -5.74
CA PHE A 150 -12.43 1.95 -5.25
C PHE A 150 -12.21 0.61 -4.56
N VAL A 151 -13.07 0.31 -3.60
CA VAL A 151 -13.23 -1.02 -3.01
C VAL A 151 -14.70 -1.39 -3.09
N PHE A 152 -15.01 -2.43 -3.83
CA PHE A 152 -16.33 -3.05 -3.79
C PHE A 152 -16.31 -4.09 -2.68
N THR A 153 -17.22 -3.97 -1.74
CA THR A 153 -17.32 -4.88 -0.60
C THR A 153 -18.70 -5.51 -0.49
N ASP A 154 -18.70 -6.81 -0.23
CA ASP A 154 -19.90 -7.64 -0.07
C ASP A 154 -19.50 -8.97 0.59
N THR A 155 -20.36 -9.99 0.54
CA THR A 155 -20.04 -11.33 1.01
C THR A 155 -18.89 -11.94 0.20
N LEU A 156 -18.12 -12.86 0.83
CA LEU A 156 -17.07 -13.63 0.15
C LEU A 156 -17.57 -14.28 -1.16
N GLU A 157 -18.76 -14.89 -1.10
CA GLU A 157 -19.40 -15.59 -2.22
C GLU A 157 -19.61 -14.67 -3.41
N LYS A 158 -20.14 -13.47 -3.16
CA LYS A 158 -20.42 -12.47 -4.19
C LYS A 158 -19.13 -11.92 -4.79
N ILE A 159 -18.16 -11.49 -3.96
CA ILE A 159 -16.86 -11.00 -4.44
C ILE A 159 -16.16 -12.07 -5.28
N THR A 160 -16.16 -13.33 -4.84
CA THR A 160 -15.60 -14.44 -5.62
C THR A 160 -16.28 -14.60 -6.98
N SER A 161 -17.61 -14.48 -7.05
CA SER A 161 -18.38 -14.64 -8.29
C SER A 161 -18.18 -13.53 -9.31
N ILE A 162 -17.91 -12.30 -8.87
CA ILE A 162 -17.80 -11.14 -9.77
C ILE A 162 -16.36 -10.80 -10.18
N ARG A 163 -15.34 -11.26 -9.48
CA ARG A 163 -13.94 -10.85 -9.69
C ARG A 163 -13.44 -10.99 -11.12
N GLU A 164 -13.72 -12.13 -11.78
CA GLU A 164 -13.28 -12.37 -13.15
C GLU A 164 -14.04 -11.50 -14.16
N THR A 165 -15.33 -11.31 -13.92
CA THR A 165 -16.17 -10.44 -14.75
C THR A 165 -15.75 -8.98 -14.59
N ALA A 166 -15.46 -8.55 -13.37
CA ALA A 166 -14.96 -7.21 -13.08
C ALA A 166 -13.63 -6.94 -13.80
N ALA A 167 -12.69 -7.88 -13.74
CA ALA A 167 -11.41 -7.76 -14.44
C ALA A 167 -11.58 -7.66 -15.97
N LYS A 168 -12.52 -8.41 -16.55
CA LYS A 168 -12.80 -8.38 -18.00
C LYS A 168 -13.53 -7.11 -18.45
N LEU A 169 -14.39 -6.54 -17.61
CA LEU A 169 -15.18 -5.35 -17.94
C LEU A 169 -14.43 -4.05 -17.59
N SER A 170 -13.38 -4.10 -16.80
CA SER A 170 -12.57 -2.92 -16.47
C SER A 170 -11.77 -2.44 -17.70
N PRO A 171 -11.61 -1.12 -17.88
CA PRO A 171 -10.68 -0.58 -18.87
C PRO A 171 -9.26 -1.09 -18.65
N SER A 172 -8.44 -1.16 -19.70
CA SER A 172 -7.02 -1.58 -19.59
C SER A 172 -6.16 -0.66 -18.70
N SER A 173 -6.62 0.58 -18.50
CA SER A 173 -6.05 1.57 -17.56
C SER A 173 -6.41 1.31 -16.11
N VAL A 174 -7.25 0.32 -15.81
CA VAL A 174 -7.73 0.00 -14.46
C VAL A 174 -7.36 -1.43 -14.09
N THR A 175 -6.69 -1.59 -12.97
CA THR A 175 -6.47 -2.88 -12.34
C THR A 175 -7.66 -3.21 -11.44
N ALA A 176 -8.20 -4.42 -11.57
CA ALA A 176 -9.22 -4.97 -10.69
C ALA A 176 -8.68 -6.23 -10.01
N VAL A 177 -8.52 -6.21 -8.68
CA VAL A 177 -7.88 -7.28 -7.91
C VAL A 177 -8.57 -7.52 -6.57
N THR A 178 -8.64 -8.78 -6.16
CA THR A 178 -9.11 -9.14 -4.82
C THR A 178 -7.94 -9.04 -3.82
N THR A 179 -8.04 -8.11 -2.87
CA THR A 179 -7.00 -7.87 -1.85
C THR A 179 -7.32 -8.55 -0.52
N ARG A 180 -8.60 -8.76 -0.25
CA ARG A 180 -9.12 -9.59 0.85
C ARG A 180 -10.32 -10.39 0.36
N PRO A 181 -10.71 -11.48 1.03
CA PRO A 181 -11.78 -12.36 0.56
C PRO A 181 -13.09 -11.65 0.19
N TYR A 182 -13.39 -10.52 0.82
CA TYR A 182 -14.62 -9.73 0.63
C TYR A 182 -14.36 -8.33 0.08
N PHE A 183 -13.14 -8.06 -0.48
CA PHE A 183 -12.77 -6.79 -1.10
C PHE A 183 -12.26 -7.00 -2.53
N LEU A 184 -12.93 -6.35 -3.49
CA LEU A 184 -12.47 -6.20 -4.87
C LEU A 184 -12.06 -4.75 -5.06
N GLU A 185 -10.77 -4.51 -5.26
CA GLU A 185 -10.21 -3.17 -5.42
C GLU A 185 -10.00 -2.83 -6.89
N PHE A 186 -10.25 -1.55 -7.23
CA PHE A 186 -9.99 -0.97 -8.53
C PHE A 186 -9.13 0.27 -8.36
N PHE A 187 -8.07 0.37 -9.14
CA PHE A 187 -7.15 1.51 -9.14
C PHE A 187 -6.46 1.65 -10.51
N SER A 188 -5.78 2.76 -10.77
CA SER A 188 -5.04 2.94 -12.03
C SER A 188 -3.98 1.87 -12.20
N SER A 189 -3.88 1.27 -13.40
CA SER A 189 -2.88 0.25 -13.71
C SER A 189 -1.43 0.80 -13.72
N SER A 190 -1.25 2.12 -13.69
CA SER A 190 0.06 2.78 -13.52
C SER A 190 0.56 2.83 -12.08
N ILE A 191 -0.33 2.55 -11.09
CA ILE A 191 0.02 2.55 -9.68
C ILE A 191 0.83 1.30 -9.36
N SER A 192 2.01 1.51 -8.77
CA SER A 192 2.83 0.46 -8.22
C SER A 192 3.74 0.99 -7.10
N LYS A 193 4.13 0.10 -6.18
CA LYS A 193 5.11 0.45 -5.13
C LYS A 193 6.47 0.80 -5.74
N ALA A 194 6.85 0.21 -6.86
CA ALA A 194 8.07 0.52 -7.60
C ALA A 194 8.06 1.96 -8.14
N THR A 195 6.97 2.37 -8.79
CA THR A 195 6.82 3.74 -9.30
C THR A 195 6.94 4.76 -8.16
N ALA A 196 6.28 4.52 -7.03
CA ALA A 196 6.37 5.37 -5.85
C ALA A 196 7.79 5.43 -5.28
N LEU A 197 8.47 4.28 -5.19
CA LEU A 197 9.86 4.20 -4.71
C LEU A 197 10.82 4.94 -5.64
N SER A 198 10.59 4.90 -6.96
CA SER A 198 11.37 5.70 -7.91
C SER A 198 11.20 7.21 -7.67
N LYS A 199 9.99 7.67 -7.34
CA LYS A 199 9.76 9.09 -7.00
C LYS A 199 10.48 9.53 -5.71
N ILE A 200 10.54 8.65 -4.71
CA ILE A 200 11.35 8.89 -3.51
C ILE A 200 12.83 8.92 -3.85
N SER A 201 13.30 7.98 -4.67
CA SER A 201 14.68 7.92 -5.16
C SER A 201 15.13 9.22 -5.82
N GLU A 202 14.32 9.72 -6.76
CA GLU A 202 14.53 11.00 -7.45
C GLU A 202 14.58 12.17 -6.46
N ALA A 203 13.56 12.28 -5.58
CA ALA A 203 13.44 13.39 -4.64
C ALA A 203 14.58 13.46 -3.61
N LEU A 204 15.12 12.31 -3.21
CA LEU A 204 16.19 12.23 -2.20
C LEU A 204 17.60 12.07 -2.79
N GLY A 205 17.75 11.95 -4.11
CA GLY A 205 19.02 11.68 -4.75
C GLY A 205 19.68 10.38 -4.28
N ILE A 206 18.83 9.33 -4.08
CA ILE A 206 19.26 8.00 -3.67
C ILE A 206 19.23 7.09 -4.90
N LYS A 207 20.33 6.41 -5.18
CA LYS A 207 20.40 5.50 -6.32
C LYS A 207 19.73 4.17 -5.99
N ARG A 208 19.21 3.49 -7.00
CA ARG A 208 18.57 2.17 -6.89
C ARG A 208 19.42 1.17 -6.10
N GLU A 209 20.74 1.12 -6.37
CA GLU A 209 21.70 0.22 -5.71
C GLU A 209 21.90 0.51 -4.22
N GLN A 210 21.38 1.62 -3.73
CA GLN A 210 21.43 2.03 -2.33
C GLN A 210 20.13 1.74 -1.57
N ILE A 211 19.19 1.04 -2.22
CA ILE A 211 17.87 0.73 -1.70
C ILE A 211 17.77 -0.76 -1.40
N ILE A 212 17.28 -1.08 -0.22
CA ILE A 212 16.76 -2.40 0.12
C ILE A 212 15.23 -2.32 0.06
N SER A 213 14.57 -3.25 -0.62
CA SER A 213 13.11 -3.44 -0.55
C SER A 213 12.78 -4.68 0.26
N VAL A 214 11.65 -4.63 0.98
CA VAL A 214 11.20 -5.71 1.87
C VAL A 214 9.69 -5.90 1.70
N GLY A 215 9.26 -7.13 1.40
CA GLY A 215 7.85 -7.43 1.19
C GLY A 215 7.52 -8.90 1.34
N ASP A 216 6.23 -9.23 1.33
CA ASP A 216 5.73 -10.60 1.42
C ASP A 216 4.61 -10.91 0.41
N GLY A 217 3.93 -9.88 -0.10
CA GLY A 217 2.78 -10.00 -0.97
C GLY A 217 3.08 -9.88 -2.46
N PHE A 218 2.11 -10.28 -3.30
CA PHE A 218 2.22 -10.14 -4.76
C PHE A 218 2.30 -8.68 -5.22
N ASN A 219 1.74 -7.75 -4.44
CA ASN A 219 1.81 -6.30 -4.68
C ASN A 219 3.18 -5.69 -4.31
N ASP A 220 4.11 -6.50 -3.79
CA ASP A 220 5.49 -6.08 -3.48
C ASP A 220 6.48 -6.46 -4.59
N ILE A 221 6.11 -7.37 -5.49
CA ILE A 221 7.02 -7.94 -6.48
C ILE A 221 7.71 -6.84 -7.29
N ASP A 222 6.96 -5.86 -7.77
CA ASP A 222 7.52 -4.75 -8.55
C ASP A 222 8.49 -3.88 -7.72
N MET A 223 8.24 -3.69 -6.42
CA MET A 223 9.15 -3.01 -5.51
C MET A 223 10.40 -3.84 -5.23
N LEU A 224 10.25 -5.16 -5.09
CA LEU A 224 11.39 -6.09 -4.94
C LEU A 224 12.27 -6.03 -6.19
N ASP A 225 11.69 -6.14 -7.38
CA ASP A 225 12.42 -6.08 -8.66
C ASP A 225 13.06 -4.70 -8.92
N TYR A 226 12.50 -3.63 -8.37
CA TYR A 226 13.04 -2.28 -8.54
C TYR A 226 14.29 -2.04 -7.70
N ALA A 227 14.36 -2.50 -6.46
CA ALA A 227 15.46 -2.17 -5.53
C ALA A 227 16.79 -2.76 -5.97
N GLY A 228 17.89 -2.26 -5.41
CA GLY A 228 19.23 -2.81 -5.61
C GLY A 228 19.49 -4.08 -4.80
N PHE A 229 18.68 -4.32 -3.76
CA PHE A 229 18.69 -5.55 -2.98
C PHE A 229 17.27 -5.84 -2.47
N ALA A 230 16.77 -7.01 -2.77
CA ALA A 230 15.41 -7.42 -2.45
C ALA A 230 15.39 -8.45 -1.32
N VAL A 231 14.48 -8.27 -0.35
CA VAL A 231 14.30 -9.18 0.78
C VAL A 231 12.84 -9.61 0.84
N ALA A 232 12.59 -10.91 0.82
CA ALA A 232 11.28 -11.47 1.11
C ALA A 232 11.19 -11.86 2.60
N ALA A 233 10.06 -11.56 3.25
CA ALA A 233 9.79 -12.08 4.59
C ALA A 233 9.66 -13.62 4.55
N GLY A 234 10.00 -14.29 5.62
CA GLY A 234 10.00 -15.76 5.68
C GLY A 234 8.63 -16.39 5.45
N ASN A 235 7.55 -15.68 5.81
CA ASN A 235 6.15 -16.05 5.59
C ASN A 235 5.63 -15.75 4.18
N SER A 236 6.43 -15.12 3.30
CA SER A 236 6.02 -14.78 1.93
C SER A 236 5.63 -16.04 1.13
N HIS A 237 4.75 -15.83 0.16
CA HIS A 237 4.44 -16.86 -0.83
C HIS A 237 5.69 -17.23 -1.65
N ASP A 238 5.83 -18.51 -2.06
CA ASP A 238 7.02 -18.99 -2.78
C ASP A 238 7.28 -18.25 -4.09
N GLU A 239 6.23 -17.75 -4.75
CA GLU A 239 6.37 -16.92 -5.96
C GLU A 239 7.06 -15.59 -5.64
N VAL A 240 6.68 -14.93 -4.54
CA VAL A 240 7.31 -13.67 -4.10
C VAL A 240 8.77 -13.88 -3.73
N LYS A 241 9.10 -15.01 -3.07
CA LYS A 241 10.48 -15.36 -2.70
C LYS A 241 11.42 -15.48 -3.89
N LYS A 242 10.91 -15.80 -5.09
CA LYS A 242 11.74 -15.86 -6.32
C LYS A 242 12.25 -14.51 -6.78
N HIS A 243 11.64 -13.41 -6.33
CA HIS A 243 12.02 -12.04 -6.63
C HIS A 243 12.96 -11.43 -5.59
N ALA A 244 13.42 -12.22 -4.60
CA ALA A 244 14.27 -11.73 -3.52
C ALA A 244 15.69 -12.28 -3.63
N ASP A 245 16.68 -11.40 -3.35
CA ASP A 245 18.08 -11.77 -3.18
C ASP A 245 18.30 -12.52 -1.84
N MET A 246 17.42 -12.28 -0.86
CA MET A 246 17.49 -12.88 0.47
C MET A 246 16.09 -13.15 1.03
N ILE A 247 15.96 -14.28 1.71
CA ILE A 247 14.77 -14.59 2.52
C ILE A 247 15.12 -14.31 3.99
N ALA A 248 14.34 -13.42 4.62
CA ALA A 248 14.50 -13.09 6.03
C ALA A 248 13.77 -14.07 6.95
N CYS A 249 13.71 -13.77 8.24
CA CYS A 249 12.83 -14.45 9.19
C CYS A 249 11.35 -14.15 8.90
N SER A 250 10.44 -14.83 9.60
CA SER A 250 9.00 -14.51 9.56
C SER A 250 8.73 -13.11 10.09
N ASN A 251 7.63 -12.49 9.63
CA ASN A 251 7.13 -11.23 10.16
C ASN A 251 6.98 -11.24 11.70
N ASN A 252 6.60 -12.37 12.28
CA ASN A 252 6.47 -12.54 13.73
C ASN A 252 7.81 -12.43 14.50
N GLU A 253 8.93 -12.53 13.82
CA GLU A 253 10.27 -12.51 14.40
C GLU A 253 10.98 -11.15 14.23
N GLY A 254 10.41 -10.24 13.42
CA GLY A 254 10.92 -8.89 13.19
C GLY A 254 11.92 -8.78 12.03
N VAL A 255 11.39 -8.74 10.83
CA VAL A 255 12.14 -8.72 9.56
C VAL A 255 13.15 -7.58 9.50
N ILE A 256 12.79 -6.37 9.96
CA ILE A 256 13.70 -5.20 9.92
C ILE A 256 14.90 -5.42 10.86
N ALA A 257 14.68 -5.99 12.04
CA ALA A 257 15.77 -6.33 12.94
C ALA A 257 16.72 -7.37 12.33
N TYR A 258 16.16 -8.38 11.66
CA TYR A 258 16.94 -9.38 10.93
C TYR A 258 17.81 -8.74 9.83
N ILE A 259 17.26 -7.80 9.06
CA ILE A 259 18.01 -7.07 8.02
C ILE A 259 19.14 -6.25 8.63
N VAL A 260 18.87 -5.53 9.72
CA VAL A 260 19.91 -4.74 10.42
C VAL A 260 21.07 -5.63 10.85
N GLU A 261 20.80 -6.78 11.46
CA GLU A 261 21.87 -7.68 11.94
C GLU A 261 22.64 -8.38 10.81
N ASN A 262 21.97 -8.72 9.72
CA ASN A 262 22.57 -9.55 8.68
C ASN A 262 23.11 -8.78 7.47
N LEU A 263 22.66 -7.55 7.22
CA LEU A 263 23.08 -6.76 6.06
C LEU A 263 23.70 -5.41 6.42
N ILE A 264 23.24 -4.76 7.50
CA ILE A 264 23.68 -3.37 7.80
C ILE A 264 24.88 -3.34 8.76
N LYS A 265 24.91 -4.24 9.76
CA LYS A 265 26.02 -4.33 10.74
C LYS A 265 27.22 -5.11 10.24
N LYS A 266 27.09 -5.83 9.15
CA LYS A 266 28.20 -6.55 8.47
C LYS A 266 28.97 -5.65 7.53
#